data_120fa9a7001b5cab8928f4f1a312027f
#
_entry.id   120fa9a7001b5cab8928f4f1a312027f
#
_cell.length_a   1.000
_cell.length_b   1.000
_cell.length_c   1.000
_cell.angle_alpha   90.00
_cell.angle_beta   90.00
_cell.angle_gamma   90.00
#
_symmetry.space_group_name_H-M   'P 1'
#
loop_
_entity.id
_entity.type
_entity.pdbx_description
1 polymer ?
#
loop_
_entity_poly.entity_id
_entity_poly.type
_entity_poly.pdbx_seq_one_letter_code
_entity_poly.pdbx_strand_id
1 'polypeptide(L)'
;KFFKFLEIFDEETDVGFIALWDFPEFVFIEHIAIDEDKRAGGYGSKTIELVKETYKKPIILEAEAPETEQQIKRIRFYDRLGFKINSYEYEQPSYHGGEGVPLKILSLGYLINRAIASAASFSLSMP
;
A
#
# COMPACT_ATOMS: atom_id res chain seq x y z
N LYS A 1 11.25 13.92 4.75
CA LYS A 1 12.22 13.15 5.53
C LYS A 1 11.87 11.67 5.59
N PHE A 2 10.61 11.38 5.91
CA PHE A 2 10.13 9.99 5.92
C PHE A 2 9.48 9.58 4.62
N PHE A 3 9.02 10.54 3.84
CA PHE A 3 8.35 10.27 2.57
C PHE A 3 9.35 10.10 1.44
N LYS A 4 9.14 9.06 0.62
CA LYS A 4 9.97 8.79 -0.54
C LYS A 4 9.10 8.52 -1.75
N PHE A 5 9.43 9.16 -2.85
CA PHE A 5 8.84 8.90 -4.15
C PHE A 5 9.94 8.30 -5.03
N LEU A 6 9.77 7.04 -5.41
CA LEU A 6 10.81 6.30 -6.12
C LEU A 6 10.28 5.78 -7.45
N GLU A 7 11.02 6.03 -8.51
CA GLU A 7 10.71 5.45 -9.81
C GLU A 7 11.19 4.00 -9.84
N ILE A 8 10.45 3.16 -10.55
CA ILE A 8 10.75 1.74 -10.67
C ILE A 8 11.30 1.48 -12.05
N PHE A 9 12.50 0.92 -12.12
CA PHE A 9 13.16 0.63 -13.39
C PHE A 9 13.42 -0.86 -13.54
N ASP A 10 13.25 -1.34 -14.77
CA ASP A 10 13.76 -2.63 -15.21
C ASP A 10 14.91 -2.31 -16.15
N GLU A 11 16.14 -2.43 -15.66
CA GLU A 11 17.35 -1.93 -16.32
C GLU A 11 17.21 -0.44 -16.59
N GLU A 12 17.07 -0.01 -17.85
CA GLU A 12 16.93 1.40 -18.20
C GLU A 12 15.50 1.82 -18.50
N THR A 13 14.54 0.88 -18.39
CA THR A 13 13.15 1.14 -18.69
C THR A 13 12.37 1.50 -17.44
N ASP A 14 11.75 2.68 -17.45
CA ASP A 14 10.87 3.11 -16.38
C ASP A 14 9.55 2.34 -16.50
N VAL A 15 9.18 1.58 -15.48
CA VAL A 15 7.97 0.77 -15.48
C VAL A 15 6.91 1.24 -14.50
N GLY A 16 7.21 2.25 -13.69
CA GLY A 16 6.24 2.77 -12.72
C GLY A 16 6.88 3.52 -11.58
N PHE A 17 6.13 3.68 -10.50
CA PHE A 17 6.65 4.36 -9.31
C PHE A 17 6.03 3.80 -8.03
N ILE A 18 6.69 4.10 -6.90
CA ILE A 18 6.15 3.81 -5.58
C ILE A 18 6.34 5.03 -4.69
N ALA A 19 5.31 5.38 -3.95
CA ALA A 19 5.34 6.43 -2.94
C ALA A 19 5.13 5.78 -1.59
N LEU A 20 6.07 5.97 -0.68
CA LEU A 20 6.01 5.32 0.62
C LEU A 20 6.50 6.24 1.74
N TRP A 21 6.12 5.88 2.96
CA TRP A 21 6.58 6.54 4.17
C TRP A 21 7.41 5.54 4.97
N ASP A 22 8.65 5.91 5.26
CA ASP A 22 9.57 5.06 6.01
C ASP A 22 9.54 5.48 7.48
N PHE A 23 8.65 4.86 8.26
CA PHE A 23 8.57 5.10 9.70
C PHE A 23 9.50 4.15 10.46
N PRO A 24 9.89 4.48 11.70
CA PRO A 24 10.78 3.61 12.46
C PRO A 24 10.29 2.17 12.62
N GLU A 25 8.99 1.95 12.79
CA GLU A 25 8.44 0.64 13.09
C GLU A 25 7.85 -0.09 11.90
N PHE A 26 7.56 0.63 10.81
CA PHE A 26 6.95 0.04 9.62
C PHE A 26 7.14 0.96 8.41
N VAL A 27 6.91 0.39 7.23
CA VAL A 27 6.84 1.16 5.98
C VAL A 27 5.39 1.22 5.57
N PHE A 28 4.89 2.40 5.27
CA PHE A 28 3.54 2.59 4.77
C PHE A 28 3.59 2.91 3.28
N ILE A 29 3.01 2.04 2.46
CA ILE A 29 2.94 2.29 1.02
C ILE A 29 1.69 3.12 0.74
N GLU A 30 1.91 4.36 0.32
CA GLU A 30 0.82 5.27 -0.02
C GLU A 30 0.28 4.96 -1.41
N HIS A 31 1.18 4.67 -2.34
CA HIS A 31 0.78 4.40 -3.72
C HIS A 31 1.86 3.60 -4.44
N ILE A 32 1.42 2.65 -5.24
CA ILE A 32 2.30 1.91 -6.15
C ILE A 32 1.57 1.81 -7.48
N ALA A 33 2.23 2.19 -8.55
CA ALA A 33 1.64 2.17 -9.88
C ALA A 33 2.65 1.59 -10.86
N ILE A 34 2.20 0.61 -11.62
CA ILE A 34 2.96 0.03 -12.72
C ILE A 34 2.27 0.44 -14.02
N ASP A 35 3.05 0.87 -15.01
CA ASP A 35 2.51 1.26 -16.30
C ASP A 35 1.63 0.16 -16.86
N GLU A 36 0.51 0.55 -17.45
CA GLU A 36 -0.52 -0.39 -17.91
C GLU A 36 0.04 -1.45 -18.86
N ASP A 37 0.90 -1.05 -19.79
CA ASP A 37 1.50 -1.97 -20.75
C ASP A 37 2.58 -2.88 -20.13
N LYS A 38 2.95 -2.66 -18.87
CA LYS A 38 3.96 -3.44 -18.16
C LYS A 38 3.37 -4.32 -17.06
N ARG A 39 2.07 -4.27 -16.84
CA ARG A 39 1.45 -4.96 -15.70
C ARG A 39 1.59 -6.48 -15.71
N ALA A 40 1.71 -7.09 -16.88
CA ALA A 40 1.88 -8.54 -16.97
C ALA A 40 3.28 -9.03 -16.61
N GLY A 41 4.23 -8.13 -16.36
CA GLY A 41 5.62 -8.49 -16.11
C GLY A 41 5.97 -8.86 -14.67
N GLY A 42 5.03 -8.82 -13.74
CA GLY A 42 5.29 -9.14 -12.34
C GLY A 42 6.04 -8.06 -11.59
N TYR A 43 6.05 -6.83 -12.10
CA TYR A 43 6.81 -5.74 -11.47
C TYR A 43 6.27 -5.31 -10.13
N GLY A 44 4.95 -5.41 -9.93
CA GLY A 44 4.35 -5.09 -8.64
C GLY A 44 4.87 -6.03 -7.54
N SER A 45 4.88 -7.33 -7.81
CA SER A 45 5.40 -8.32 -6.86
C SER A 45 6.88 -8.13 -6.58
N LYS A 46 7.66 -7.89 -7.62
CA LYS A 46 9.11 -7.65 -7.47
C LYS A 46 9.38 -6.39 -6.65
N THR A 47 8.57 -5.35 -6.85
CA THR A 47 8.73 -4.10 -6.10
C THR A 47 8.45 -4.30 -4.63
N ILE A 48 7.38 -5.02 -4.29
CA ILE A 48 7.07 -5.34 -2.89
C ILE A 48 8.20 -6.16 -2.25
N GLU A 49 8.75 -7.14 -2.97
CA GLU A 49 9.88 -7.92 -2.46
C GLU A 49 11.11 -7.03 -2.20
N LEU A 50 11.39 -6.09 -3.09
CA LEU A 50 12.50 -5.14 -2.90
C LEU A 50 12.29 -4.25 -1.68
N VAL A 51 11.07 -3.76 -1.47
CA VAL A 51 10.74 -2.95 -0.29
C VAL A 51 10.97 -3.78 0.97
N LYS A 52 10.49 -5.02 0.97
CA LYS A 52 10.65 -5.93 2.09
C LYS A 52 12.13 -6.16 2.43
N GLU A 53 12.96 -6.40 1.43
CA GLU A 53 14.39 -6.64 1.61
C GLU A 53 15.16 -5.39 2.01
N THR A 54 14.77 -4.25 1.44
CA THR A 54 15.46 -2.98 1.66
C THR A 54 15.23 -2.45 3.06
N TYR A 55 13.98 -2.45 3.50
CA TYR A 55 13.61 -1.81 4.77
C TYR A 55 13.59 -2.77 5.95
N LYS A 56 13.36 -4.06 5.70
CA LYS A 56 13.35 -5.10 6.74
C LYS A 56 12.41 -4.77 7.90
N LYS A 57 11.25 -4.22 7.57
CA LYS A 57 10.20 -3.84 8.49
C LYS A 57 8.87 -4.32 7.94
N PRO A 58 7.84 -4.41 8.79
CA PRO A 58 6.50 -4.69 8.29
C PRO A 58 6.07 -3.63 7.28
N ILE A 59 5.30 -4.07 6.30
CA ILE A 59 4.75 -3.20 5.27
C ILE A 59 3.26 -3.08 5.50
N ILE A 60 2.75 -1.86 5.52
CA ILE A 60 1.34 -1.57 5.73
C ILE A 60 0.84 -0.76 4.55
N LEU A 61 -0.35 -1.06 4.11
CA LEU A 61 -1.02 -0.29 3.08
C LEU A 61 -2.52 -0.31 3.30
N GLU A 62 -3.21 0.54 2.57
CA GLU A 62 -4.67 0.61 2.59
C GLU A 62 -5.21 0.26 1.23
N ALA A 63 -6.35 -0.42 1.20
CA ALA A 63 -7.03 -0.75 -0.03
C ALA A 63 -8.52 -0.57 0.18
N GLU A 64 -9.22 -0.16 -0.87
CA GLU A 64 -10.66 -0.03 -0.82
C GLU A 64 -11.31 -1.39 -0.56
N ALA A 65 -12.42 -1.39 0.18
CA ALA A 65 -13.19 -2.60 0.42
C ALA A 65 -13.55 -3.25 -0.92
N PRO A 66 -13.45 -4.60 -1.03
CA PRO A 66 -13.56 -5.27 -2.33
C PRO A 66 -15.02 -5.40 -2.78
N GLU A 67 -15.57 -4.36 -3.38
CA GLU A 67 -16.93 -4.32 -3.91
C GLU A 67 -16.97 -4.44 -5.42
N THR A 68 -16.05 -3.76 -6.12
CA THR A 68 -15.96 -3.85 -7.58
C THR A 68 -15.00 -4.94 -7.99
N GLU A 69 -15.09 -5.37 -9.26
CA GLU A 69 -14.17 -6.36 -9.79
C GLU A 69 -12.72 -5.92 -9.67
N GLN A 70 -12.43 -4.65 -9.95
CA GLN A 70 -11.07 -4.12 -9.85
C GLN A 70 -10.57 -4.11 -8.41
N GLN A 71 -11.44 -3.76 -7.46
CA GLN A 71 -11.10 -3.77 -6.04
C GLN A 71 -10.81 -5.20 -5.54
N ILE A 72 -11.62 -6.16 -6.00
CA ILE A 72 -11.41 -7.57 -5.67
C ILE A 72 -10.07 -8.06 -6.20
N LYS A 73 -9.72 -7.70 -7.44
CA LYS A 73 -8.43 -8.09 -8.02
C LYS A 73 -7.26 -7.51 -7.24
N ARG A 74 -7.38 -6.28 -6.77
CA ARG A 74 -6.35 -5.62 -5.97
C ARG A 74 -6.14 -6.34 -4.65
N ILE A 75 -7.21 -6.66 -3.94
CA ILE A 75 -7.12 -7.40 -2.68
C ILE A 75 -6.49 -8.77 -2.91
N ARG A 76 -6.89 -9.48 -3.97
CA ARG A 76 -6.31 -10.78 -4.30
C ARG A 76 -4.81 -10.71 -4.61
N PHE A 77 -4.40 -9.65 -5.28
CA PHE A 77 -2.98 -9.41 -5.58
C PHE A 77 -2.17 -9.35 -4.28
N TYR A 78 -2.61 -8.55 -3.32
CA TYR A 78 -1.91 -8.42 -2.05
C TYR A 78 -2.00 -9.69 -1.21
N ASP A 79 -3.13 -10.37 -1.24
CA ASP A 79 -3.29 -11.64 -0.53
C ASP A 79 -2.28 -12.68 -1.02
N ARG A 80 -2.08 -12.77 -2.32
CA ARG A 80 -1.09 -13.70 -2.90
C ARG A 80 0.34 -13.38 -2.47
N LEU A 81 0.62 -12.14 -2.16
CA LEU A 81 1.93 -11.71 -1.67
C LEU A 81 2.12 -11.96 -0.18
N GLY A 82 1.10 -12.43 0.51
CA GLY A 82 1.18 -12.73 1.93
C GLY A 82 0.65 -11.63 2.84
N PHE A 83 0.08 -10.57 2.28
CA PHE A 83 -0.54 -9.54 3.11
C PHE A 83 -1.77 -10.10 3.81
N LYS A 84 -1.97 -9.67 5.03
CA LYS A 84 -3.16 -10.02 5.80
C LYS A 84 -4.10 -8.84 5.88
N ILE A 85 -5.39 -9.11 5.71
CA ILE A 85 -6.41 -8.09 5.88
C ILE A 85 -6.73 -8.03 7.37
N ASN A 86 -6.55 -6.85 7.95
CA ASN A 86 -6.80 -6.67 9.37
C ASN A 86 -8.29 -6.40 9.59
N SER A 87 -8.81 -6.88 10.71
CA SER A 87 -10.22 -6.69 11.06
C SER A 87 -10.55 -5.24 11.43
N TYR A 88 -9.53 -4.43 11.64
CA TYR A 88 -9.70 -3.04 12.00
C TYR A 88 -10.04 -2.23 10.75
N GLU A 89 -11.19 -1.58 10.76
CA GLU A 89 -11.68 -0.80 9.62
C GLU A 89 -11.79 0.67 9.98
N TYR A 90 -11.66 1.53 8.96
CA TYR A 90 -11.93 2.94 9.11
C TYR A 90 -12.33 3.51 7.74
N GLU A 91 -12.82 4.75 7.76
CA GLU A 91 -13.17 5.45 6.54
C GLU A 91 -12.25 6.64 6.34
N GLN A 92 -11.83 6.83 5.09
CA GLN A 92 -11.06 8.01 4.73
C GLN A 92 -12.02 9.20 4.59
N PRO A 93 -11.75 10.33 5.25
CA PRO A 93 -12.61 11.50 5.10
C PRO A 93 -12.68 11.98 3.66
N SER A 94 -13.87 12.41 3.24
CA SER A 94 -14.09 12.97 1.92
C SER A 94 -13.73 14.46 1.93
N TYR A 95 -12.93 14.88 0.96
CA TYR A 95 -12.60 16.29 0.82
C TYR A 95 -13.76 17.13 0.29
N HIS A 96 -14.79 16.47 -0.24
CA HIS A 96 -15.94 17.16 -0.84
C HIS A 96 -17.18 17.13 0.04
N GLY A 97 -17.05 16.77 1.30
CA GLY A 97 -18.14 16.77 2.23
C GLY A 97 -19.12 15.60 2.09
N GLY A 98 -18.80 14.62 1.27
CA GLY A 98 -19.58 13.39 1.14
C GLY A 98 -19.21 12.38 2.22
N GLU A 99 -19.78 11.17 2.09
CA GLU A 99 -19.42 10.08 2.98
C GLU A 99 -17.99 9.61 2.74
N GLY A 100 -17.33 9.12 3.76
CA GLY A 100 -16.00 8.55 3.64
C GLY A 100 -16.00 7.26 2.83
N VAL A 101 -14.83 6.90 2.31
CA VAL A 101 -14.65 5.66 1.53
C VAL A 101 -14.22 4.56 2.49
N PRO A 102 -14.94 3.41 2.53
CA PRO A 102 -14.50 2.29 3.37
C PRO A 102 -13.16 1.74 2.92
N LEU A 103 -12.23 1.61 3.86
CA LEU A 103 -10.89 1.11 3.58
C LEU A 103 -10.56 -0.07 4.48
N LYS A 104 -9.73 -0.96 3.95
CA LYS A 104 -9.15 -2.07 4.69
C LYS A 104 -7.67 -1.81 4.88
N ILE A 105 -7.15 -2.19 6.03
CA ILE A 105 -5.72 -2.08 6.31
C ILE A 105 -5.09 -3.46 6.12
N LEU A 106 -4.08 -3.52 5.27
CA LEU A 106 -3.36 -4.74 4.96
C LEU A 106 -1.95 -4.65 5.52
N SER A 107 -1.43 -5.77 6.01
CA SER A 107 -0.08 -5.79 6.56
C SER A 107 0.69 -7.03 6.12
N LEU A 108 1.99 -6.86 5.91
CA LEU A 108 2.93 -7.92 5.61
C LEU A 108 4.04 -7.86 6.66
N GLY A 109 4.27 -8.96 7.37
CA GLY A 109 5.30 -9.06 8.39
C GLY A 109 4.75 -9.41 9.76
N TYR A 110 3.74 -8.69 10.24
CA TYR A 110 3.02 -9.05 11.44
C TYR A 110 1.63 -8.41 11.42
N LEU A 111 0.77 -8.85 12.35
CA LEU A 111 -0.56 -8.29 12.47
C LEU A 111 -0.46 -6.84 12.99
N ILE A 112 -1.22 -5.96 12.35
CA ILE A 112 -1.28 -4.57 12.76
C ILE A 112 -2.14 -4.46 14.03
N ASN A 113 -1.70 -3.64 14.97
CA ASN A 113 -2.51 -3.31 16.14
C ASN A 113 -3.19 -1.96 15.93
N ARG A 114 -4.07 -1.61 16.87
CA ARG A 114 -4.86 -0.38 16.75
C ARG A 114 -3.99 0.89 16.69
N ALA A 115 -2.91 0.91 17.43
CA ALA A 115 -2.02 2.07 17.46
C ALA A 115 -1.35 2.28 16.10
N ILE A 116 -0.89 1.19 15.48
CA ILE A 116 -0.26 1.26 14.16
C ILE A 116 -1.29 1.65 13.12
N ALA A 117 -2.51 1.09 13.20
CA ALA A 117 -3.59 1.46 12.29
C ALA A 117 -3.91 2.95 12.38
N SER A 118 -3.97 3.49 13.58
CA SER A 118 -4.23 4.92 13.79
C SER A 118 -3.11 5.78 13.22
N ALA A 119 -1.86 5.35 13.38
CA ALA A 119 -0.71 6.07 12.83
C ALA A 119 -0.75 6.08 11.29
N ALA A 120 -1.08 4.95 10.68
CA ALA A 120 -1.21 4.85 9.23
C ALA A 120 -2.33 5.77 8.71
N SER A 121 -3.48 5.74 9.36
CA SER A 121 -4.61 6.62 9.01
C SER A 121 -4.22 8.09 9.13
N PHE A 122 -3.51 8.43 10.19
CA PHE A 122 -3.05 9.80 10.41
C PHE A 122 -2.10 10.24 9.28
N SER A 123 -1.21 9.35 8.84
CA SER A 123 -0.27 9.66 7.76
C SER A 123 -0.98 10.01 6.46
N LEU A 124 -2.08 9.33 6.16
CA LEU A 124 -2.87 9.62 4.95
C LEU A 124 -3.59 10.95 5.03
N SER A 125 -3.97 11.40 6.22
CA SER A 125 -4.69 12.67 6.38
C SER A 125 -3.77 13.86 6.43
N MET A 126 -2.47 13.67 6.45
CA MET A 126 -1.49 14.75 6.43
C MET A 126 -1.27 15.24 5.01
N PRO A 127 -1.29 16.56 4.79
CA PRO A 127 -1.07 17.12 3.46
C PRO A 127 0.37 16.91 2.98
#